data_e315d6ac5626b70e7c53858c2c1c28d2
#
_entry.id   e315d6ac5626b70e7c53858c2c1c28d2
#
_cell.length_a   1.000
_cell.length_b   1.000
_cell.length_c   1.000
_cell.angle_alpha   90.00
_cell.angle_beta   90.00
_cell.angle_gamma   90.00
#
_symmetry.space_group_name_H-M   'P 1'
#
loop_
_entity.id
_entity.type
_entity.pdbx_description
1 polymer ?
#
loop_
_entity_poly.entity_id
_entity_poly.type
_entity_poly.pdbx_seq_one_letter_code
_entity_poly.pdbx_strand_id
1 'polypeptide(L)'
;MLSAEYRSLLNYKKEERRIKREQLEAKKNELLAIEKKLLSLKKIADIFKKSAVSSQEYLSSYLTSLVTDSIRVVFPDRNLVFRVEFSTTRDTQCNVSLEEDGRKLSLFDSEGYGVLDIISIVLRAAYIVLDKSEKIMILDEPFRNLSVDRHEAASKMLYDLSHRLNMQIIVNTHLIGIEDVADKTINLRSTK
;
A
#
# COMPACT_ATOMS: atom_id res chain seq x y z
N MET A 1 63.30 42.47 -38.57
CA MET A 1 62.69 42.94 -37.29
C MET A 1 61.17 42.95 -37.48
N LEU A 2 60.40 42.18 -36.69
CA LEU A 2 58.93 42.27 -36.70
C LEU A 2 58.52 43.66 -36.17
N SER A 3 57.62 44.37 -36.92
CA SER A 3 57.12 45.68 -36.52
C SER A 3 56.44 45.65 -35.13
N ALA A 4 56.44 46.79 -34.43
CA ALA A 4 55.81 46.89 -33.10
C ALA A 4 54.35 46.50 -33.11
N GLU A 5 53.62 46.77 -34.17
CA GLU A 5 52.23 46.36 -34.42
C GLU A 5 52.04 44.83 -34.46
N TYR A 6 52.96 44.12 -35.11
CA TYR A 6 52.90 42.67 -35.18
C TYR A 6 53.10 42.01 -33.79
N ARG A 7 53.97 42.60 -32.96
CA ARG A 7 54.19 42.12 -31.59
C ARG A 7 52.97 42.37 -30.69
N SER A 8 52.30 43.49 -30.81
CA SER A 8 51.10 43.84 -30.08
C SER A 8 49.91 42.88 -30.44
N LEU A 9 49.76 42.66 -31.77
CA LEU A 9 48.74 41.72 -32.25
C LEU A 9 49.00 40.28 -31.76
N LEU A 10 50.23 39.84 -31.73
CA LEU A 10 50.63 38.50 -31.26
C LEU A 10 50.41 38.32 -29.78
N ASN A 11 50.68 39.35 -28.98
CA ASN A 11 50.41 39.37 -27.56
C ASN A 11 48.92 39.38 -27.29
N TYR A 12 48.13 40.15 -28.01
CA TYR A 12 46.67 40.13 -27.92
C TYR A 12 46.08 38.74 -28.20
N LYS A 13 46.53 38.10 -29.29
CA LYS A 13 46.07 36.74 -29.64
C LYS A 13 46.51 35.67 -28.63
N LYS A 14 47.67 35.82 -28.03
CA LYS A 14 48.13 34.91 -26.95
C LYS A 14 47.24 35.05 -25.71
N GLU A 15 46.90 36.25 -25.32
CA GLU A 15 46.06 36.54 -24.19
C GLU A 15 44.60 36.05 -24.40
N GLU A 16 44.04 36.31 -25.59
CA GLU A 16 42.73 35.76 -25.98
C GLU A 16 42.70 34.23 -25.88
N ARG A 17 43.74 33.55 -26.34
CA ARG A 17 43.87 32.10 -26.25
C ARG A 17 44.00 31.62 -24.81
N ARG A 18 44.73 32.35 -23.95
CA ARG A 18 44.88 32.04 -22.54
C ARG A 18 43.51 32.08 -21.81
N ILE A 19 42.77 33.17 -22.00
CA ILE A 19 41.46 33.36 -21.42
C ILE A 19 40.49 32.25 -21.87
N LYS A 20 40.46 31.94 -23.18
CA LYS A 20 39.62 30.87 -23.71
C LYS A 20 39.96 29.48 -23.14
N ARG A 21 41.26 29.19 -22.90
CA ARG A 21 41.69 27.95 -22.28
C ARG A 21 41.23 27.88 -20.82
N GLU A 22 41.41 28.96 -20.07
CA GLU A 22 40.96 29.03 -18.67
C GLU A 22 39.42 28.81 -18.56
N GLN A 23 38.65 29.47 -19.43
CA GLN A 23 37.21 29.28 -19.50
C GLN A 23 36.83 27.83 -19.88
N LEU A 24 37.56 27.23 -20.83
CA LEU A 24 37.30 25.84 -21.22
C LEU A 24 37.56 24.88 -20.05
N GLU A 25 38.64 25.02 -19.33
CA GLU A 25 38.97 24.18 -18.17
C GLU A 25 37.95 24.39 -17.03
N ALA A 26 37.52 25.62 -16.78
CA ALA A 26 36.45 25.89 -15.81
C ALA A 26 35.14 25.19 -16.18
N LYS A 27 34.75 25.28 -17.46
CA LYS A 27 33.54 24.58 -17.95
C LYS A 27 33.64 23.07 -17.93
N LYS A 28 34.82 22.51 -18.21
CA LYS A 28 35.04 21.05 -18.07
C LYS A 28 34.89 20.60 -16.60
N ASN A 29 35.44 21.34 -15.68
CA ASN A 29 35.35 21.02 -14.25
C ASN A 29 33.89 21.13 -13.75
N GLU A 30 33.14 22.15 -14.22
CA GLU A 30 31.70 22.28 -13.95
C GLU A 30 30.91 21.09 -14.49
N LEU A 31 31.19 20.68 -15.72
CA LEU A 31 30.54 19.50 -16.33
C LEU A 31 30.78 18.22 -15.51
N LEU A 32 32.04 17.96 -15.15
CA LEU A 32 32.39 16.80 -14.35
C LEU A 32 31.68 16.79 -12.97
N ALA A 33 31.51 17.95 -12.36
CA ALA A 33 30.79 18.09 -11.11
C ALA A 33 29.28 17.76 -11.27
N ILE A 34 28.67 18.26 -12.35
CA ILE A 34 27.30 18.01 -12.73
C ILE A 34 27.07 16.52 -13.03
N GLU A 35 27.96 15.88 -13.77
CA GLU A 35 27.89 14.45 -14.11
C GLU A 35 27.95 13.58 -12.86
N LYS A 36 28.85 13.88 -11.92
CA LYS A 36 28.93 13.18 -10.63
C LYS A 36 27.65 13.34 -9.84
N LYS A 37 27.07 14.55 -9.78
CA LYS A 37 25.81 14.80 -9.10
C LYS A 37 24.64 14.05 -9.75
N LEU A 38 24.58 14.03 -11.08
CA LEU A 38 23.57 13.29 -11.83
C LEU A 38 23.64 11.79 -11.54
N LEU A 39 24.84 11.22 -11.50
CA LEU A 39 25.03 9.80 -11.18
C LEU A 39 24.56 9.47 -9.76
N SER A 40 24.86 10.33 -8.79
CA SER A 40 24.39 10.11 -7.40
C SER A 40 22.87 10.21 -7.29
N LEU A 41 22.24 11.19 -7.96
CA LEU A 41 20.79 11.32 -7.99
C LEU A 41 20.09 10.13 -8.64
N LYS A 42 20.64 9.58 -9.73
CA LYS A 42 20.14 8.37 -10.37
C LYS A 42 20.17 7.17 -9.39
N LYS A 43 21.28 6.98 -8.66
CA LYS A 43 21.40 5.92 -7.65
C LYS A 43 20.35 6.07 -6.53
N ILE A 44 20.13 7.29 -6.05
CA ILE A 44 19.13 7.58 -5.04
C ILE A 44 17.72 7.26 -5.57
N ALA A 45 17.39 7.70 -6.78
CA ALA A 45 16.11 7.39 -7.42
C ALA A 45 15.87 5.89 -7.57
N ASP A 46 16.90 5.13 -7.95
CA ASP A 46 16.80 3.66 -8.04
C ASP A 46 16.56 2.98 -6.67
N ILE A 47 17.18 3.49 -5.61
CA ILE A 47 16.94 3.00 -4.25
C ILE A 47 15.49 3.26 -3.83
N PHE A 48 14.98 4.48 -4.03
CA PHE A 48 13.59 4.80 -3.71
C PHE A 48 12.61 3.95 -4.52
N LYS A 49 12.86 3.76 -5.82
CA LYS A 49 12.02 2.90 -6.66
C LYS A 49 11.97 1.45 -6.15
N LYS A 50 13.12 0.87 -5.82
CA LYS A 50 13.18 -0.49 -5.27
C LYS A 50 12.47 -0.59 -3.93
N SER A 51 12.65 0.38 -3.04
CA SER A 51 11.97 0.42 -1.74
C SER A 51 10.45 0.53 -1.90
N ALA A 52 9.97 1.35 -2.82
CA ALA A 52 8.54 1.49 -3.11
C ALA A 52 7.94 0.16 -3.61
N VAL A 53 8.60 -0.49 -4.58
CA VAL A 53 8.16 -1.79 -5.11
C VAL A 53 8.10 -2.85 -4.00
N SER A 54 9.17 -2.96 -3.19
CA SER A 54 9.20 -3.92 -2.09
C SER A 54 8.10 -3.67 -1.05
N SER A 55 7.80 -2.39 -0.76
CA SER A 55 6.70 -2.04 0.16
C SER A 55 5.33 -2.40 -0.43
N GLN A 56 5.13 -2.22 -1.74
CA GLN A 56 3.90 -2.61 -2.43
C GLN A 56 3.70 -4.13 -2.44
N GLU A 57 4.77 -4.89 -2.71
CA GLU A 57 4.76 -6.36 -2.69
C GLU A 57 4.41 -6.90 -1.29
N TYR A 58 5.02 -6.32 -0.25
CA TYR A 58 4.71 -6.67 1.13
C TYR A 58 3.24 -6.38 1.47
N LEU A 59 2.75 -5.20 1.14
CA LEU A 59 1.36 -4.79 1.41
C LEU A 59 0.37 -5.68 0.63
N SER A 60 0.64 -5.95 -0.63
CA SER A 60 -0.15 -6.86 -1.46
C SER A 60 -0.25 -8.25 -0.83
N SER A 61 0.89 -8.84 -0.47
CA SER A 61 0.94 -10.17 0.15
C SER A 61 0.22 -10.20 1.50
N TYR A 62 0.44 -9.18 2.34
CA TYR A 62 -0.18 -9.06 3.66
C TYR A 62 -1.71 -8.98 3.56
N LEU A 63 -2.24 -8.07 2.73
CA LEU A 63 -3.69 -7.91 2.56
C LEU A 63 -4.33 -9.13 1.90
N THR A 64 -3.69 -9.69 0.88
CA THR A 64 -4.14 -10.92 0.21
C THR A 64 -4.28 -12.07 1.21
N SER A 65 -3.26 -12.32 2.03
CA SER A 65 -3.29 -13.38 3.04
C SER A 65 -4.34 -13.11 4.11
N LEU A 66 -4.34 -11.92 4.71
CA LEU A 66 -5.23 -11.58 5.82
C LEU A 66 -6.69 -11.72 5.42
N VAL A 67 -7.08 -11.19 4.26
CA VAL A 67 -8.46 -11.23 3.77
C VAL A 67 -8.84 -12.65 3.33
N THR A 68 -7.96 -13.35 2.60
CA THR A 68 -8.23 -14.72 2.15
C THR A 68 -8.40 -15.68 3.33
N ASP A 69 -7.53 -15.59 4.34
CA ASP A 69 -7.63 -16.42 5.54
C ASP A 69 -8.95 -16.17 6.28
N SER A 70 -9.36 -14.91 6.40
CA SER A 70 -10.63 -14.54 7.04
C SER A 70 -11.86 -15.04 6.27
N ILE A 71 -11.83 -14.94 4.94
CA ILE A 71 -12.91 -15.48 4.08
C ILE A 71 -13.01 -17.00 4.26
N ARG A 72 -11.89 -17.71 4.30
CA ARG A 72 -11.86 -19.18 4.43
C ARG A 72 -12.44 -19.67 5.76
N VAL A 73 -12.33 -18.91 6.83
CA VAL A 73 -12.96 -19.24 8.11
C VAL A 73 -14.48 -19.23 7.98
N VAL A 74 -15.03 -18.24 7.27
CA VAL A 74 -16.49 -18.05 7.12
C VAL A 74 -17.07 -18.89 6.01
N PHE A 75 -16.32 -19.13 4.93
CA PHE A 75 -16.73 -19.86 3.73
C PHE A 75 -15.77 -21.03 3.43
N PRO A 76 -15.68 -22.04 4.31
CA PRO A 76 -14.75 -23.15 4.13
C PRO A 76 -15.09 -24.06 2.94
N ASP A 77 -16.32 -24.02 2.48
CA ASP A 77 -16.87 -24.77 1.33
C ASP A 77 -16.57 -24.10 -0.02
N ARG A 78 -16.04 -22.86 -0.02
CA ARG A 78 -15.72 -22.10 -1.22
C ARG A 78 -14.21 -21.84 -1.31
N ASN A 79 -13.65 -22.05 -2.49
CA ASN A 79 -12.23 -21.78 -2.73
C ASN A 79 -12.03 -20.32 -3.18
N LEU A 80 -12.33 -19.38 -2.26
CA LEU A 80 -12.24 -17.95 -2.50
C LEU A 80 -10.83 -17.44 -2.19
N VAL A 81 -10.28 -16.65 -3.08
CA VAL A 81 -8.98 -15.99 -2.95
C VAL A 81 -9.13 -14.50 -3.26
N PHE A 82 -8.85 -13.66 -2.28
CA PHE A 82 -8.77 -12.22 -2.47
C PHE A 82 -7.37 -11.84 -2.97
N ARG A 83 -7.29 -10.96 -3.96
CA ARG A 83 -6.00 -10.47 -4.49
C ARG A 83 -5.93 -8.96 -4.49
N VAL A 84 -4.75 -8.48 -4.14
CA VAL A 84 -4.37 -7.07 -4.24
C VAL A 84 -3.17 -6.98 -5.17
N GLU A 85 -3.26 -6.18 -6.22
CA GLU A 85 -2.20 -6.01 -7.22
C GLU A 85 -1.91 -4.51 -7.40
N PHE A 86 -0.63 -4.13 -7.33
CA PHE A 86 -0.19 -2.77 -7.63
C PHE A 86 0.39 -2.72 -9.05
N SER A 87 -0.08 -1.79 -9.86
CA SER A 87 0.48 -1.50 -11.18
C SER A 87 1.07 -0.09 -11.21
N THR A 88 2.25 0.05 -11.84
CA THR A 88 3.03 1.30 -11.91
C THR A 88 3.33 1.69 -13.35
N THR A 89 2.31 1.76 -14.22
CA THR A 89 2.53 2.13 -15.63
C THR A 89 2.71 3.64 -15.84
N ARG A 90 1.89 4.47 -15.22
CA ARG A 90 1.99 5.95 -15.17
C ARG A 90 1.76 6.47 -13.76
N ASP A 91 0.68 6.01 -13.14
CA ASP A 91 0.32 6.27 -11.76
C ASP A 91 0.25 4.94 -11.00
N THR A 92 0.51 4.99 -9.69
CA THR A 92 0.32 3.79 -8.85
C THR A 92 -1.17 3.50 -8.72
N GLN A 93 -1.62 2.41 -9.32
CA GLN A 93 -2.99 1.91 -9.19
C GLN A 93 -3.01 0.68 -8.32
N CYS A 94 -4.00 0.58 -7.44
CA CYS A 94 -4.28 -0.59 -6.63
C CYS A 94 -5.54 -1.26 -7.19
N ASN A 95 -5.38 -2.47 -7.71
CA ASN A 95 -6.48 -3.29 -8.21
C ASN A 95 -6.78 -4.38 -7.20
N VAL A 96 -8.04 -4.55 -6.87
CA VAL A 96 -8.53 -5.63 -6.02
C VAL A 96 -9.41 -6.56 -6.84
N SER A 97 -9.28 -7.86 -6.62
CA SER A 97 -10.12 -8.87 -7.25
C SER A 97 -10.39 -10.02 -6.30
N LEU A 98 -11.52 -10.68 -6.50
CA LEU A 98 -11.89 -11.93 -5.85
C LEU A 98 -11.87 -13.04 -6.90
N GLU A 99 -11.29 -14.16 -6.57
CA GLU A 99 -11.24 -15.34 -7.44
C GLU A 99 -11.91 -16.52 -6.73
N GLU A 100 -12.65 -17.34 -7.48
CA GLU A 100 -13.15 -18.62 -7.02
C GLU A 100 -12.73 -19.68 -8.03
N ASP A 101 -12.08 -20.72 -7.58
CA ASP A 101 -11.51 -21.78 -8.42
C ASP A 101 -10.69 -21.27 -9.61
N GLY A 102 -9.94 -20.16 -9.39
CA GLY A 102 -9.11 -19.52 -10.40
C GLY A 102 -9.86 -18.64 -11.41
N ARG A 103 -11.16 -18.44 -11.25
CA ARG A 103 -11.96 -17.51 -12.07
C ARG A 103 -12.21 -16.22 -11.32
N LYS A 104 -11.97 -15.09 -11.97
CA LYS A 104 -12.29 -13.77 -11.39
C LYS A 104 -13.80 -13.63 -11.25
N LEU A 105 -14.22 -13.27 -10.04
CA LEU A 105 -15.60 -12.92 -9.74
C LEU A 105 -15.76 -11.40 -9.79
N SER A 106 -16.94 -10.95 -10.20
CA SER A 106 -17.36 -9.58 -9.97
C SER A 106 -17.66 -9.41 -8.47
N LEU A 107 -17.02 -8.41 -7.84
CA LEU A 107 -17.23 -8.11 -6.42
C LEU A 107 -18.67 -7.65 -6.11
N PHE A 108 -19.44 -7.30 -7.13
CA PHE A 108 -20.79 -6.72 -7.00
C PHE A 108 -21.91 -7.65 -7.48
N ASP A 109 -21.59 -8.87 -7.90
CA ASP A 109 -22.63 -9.82 -8.30
C ASP A 109 -23.35 -10.38 -7.08
N SER A 110 -24.65 -10.62 -7.23
CA SER A 110 -25.65 -10.84 -6.17
C SER A 110 -25.39 -11.99 -5.18
N GLU A 111 -24.48 -12.90 -5.48
CA GLU A 111 -24.14 -14.03 -4.59
C GLU A 111 -23.02 -13.69 -3.58
N GLY A 112 -22.49 -12.48 -3.60
CA GLY A 112 -21.29 -12.08 -2.88
C GLY A 112 -21.44 -11.10 -1.71
N TYR A 113 -22.65 -10.62 -1.38
CA TYR A 113 -22.77 -9.57 -0.35
C TYR A 113 -22.22 -9.96 1.00
N GLY A 114 -22.41 -11.20 1.45
CA GLY A 114 -21.82 -11.68 2.70
C GLY A 114 -20.29 -11.76 2.65
N VAL A 115 -19.72 -12.13 1.50
CA VAL A 115 -18.26 -12.14 1.29
C VAL A 115 -17.71 -10.71 1.30
N LEU A 116 -18.43 -9.75 0.70
CA LEU A 116 -18.06 -8.34 0.73
C LEU A 116 -18.07 -7.74 2.14
N ASP A 117 -19.03 -8.14 2.98
CA ASP A 117 -19.06 -7.71 4.38
C ASP A 117 -17.78 -8.15 5.10
N ILE A 118 -17.37 -9.41 4.93
CA ILE A 118 -16.12 -9.92 5.52
C ILE A 118 -14.90 -9.18 4.98
N ILE A 119 -14.79 -9.02 3.66
CA ILE A 119 -13.69 -8.28 3.02
C ILE A 119 -13.60 -6.85 3.59
N SER A 120 -14.74 -6.16 3.66
CA SER A 120 -14.83 -4.78 4.15
C SER A 120 -14.36 -4.65 5.61
N ILE A 121 -14.79 -5.56 6.48
CA ILE A 121 -14.40 -5.56 7.90
C ILE A 121 -12.89 -5.79 8.03
N VAL A 122 -12.36 -6.80 7.34
CA VAL A 122 -10.95 -7.16 7.43
C VAL A 122 -10.04 -6.05 6.85
N LEU A 123 -10.44 -5.42 5.75
CA LEU A 123 -9.68 -4.31 5.18
C LEU A 123 -9.69 -3.07 6.09
N ARG A 124 -10.82 -2.77 6.76
CA ARG A 124 -10.88 -1.69 7.77
C ARG A 124 -9.97 -1.99 8.95
N ALA A 125 -9.97 -3.23 9.46
CA ALA A 125 -9.07 -3.64 10.52
C ALA A 125 -7.60 -3.52 10.11
N ALA A 126 -7.25 -3.98 8.92
CA ALA A 126 -5.90 -3.84 8.36
C ALA A 126 -5.49 -2.37 8.22
N TYR A 127 -6.39 -1.51 7.76
CA TYR A 127 -6.13 -0.06 7.64
C TYR A 127 -5.81 0.57 9.00
N ILE A 128 -6.59 0.29 10.04
CA ILE A 128 -6.37 0.82 11.41
C ILE A 128 -4.96 0.45 11.90
N VAL A 129 -4.52 -0.78 11.65
CA VAL A 129 -3.19 -1.25 12.05
C VAL A 129 -2.07 -0.60 11.26
N LEU A 130 -2.25 -0.45 9.94
CA LEU A 130 -1.25 0.14 9.04
C LEU A 130 -1.10 1.65 9.25
N ASP A 131 -2.20 2.35 9.53
CA ASP A 131 -2.22 3.78 9.82
C ASP A 131 -1.65 4.13 11.21
N LYS A 132 -1.35 3.12 12.02
CA LYS A 132 -0.89 3.29 13.42
C LYS A 132 -1.88 4.09 14.28
N SER A 133 -3.13 4.12 13.91
CA SER A 133 -4.23 4.69 14.68
C SER A 133 -4.50 3.89 15.96
N GLU A 134 -5.34 4.43 16.84
CA GLU A 134 -5.84 3.66 17.98
C GLU A 134 -6.55 2.40 17.50
N LYS A 135 -6.16 1.25 18.04
CA LYS A 135 -6.61 -0.06 17.61
C LYS A 135 -8.01 -0.37 18.15
N ILE A 136 -8.97 0.46 17.79
CA ILE A 136 -10.38 0.31 18.16
C ILE A 136 -11.22 0.35 16.88
N MET A 137 -12.11 -0.63 16.73
CA MET A 137 -13.06 -0.70 15.62
C MET A 137 -14.47 -0.89 16.17
N ILE A 138 -15.41 -0.05 15.70
CA ILE A 138 -16.81 -0.13 16.07
C ILE A 138 -17.59 -0.62 14.84
N LEU A 139 -18.39 -1.68 15.03
CA LEU A 139 -19.21 -2.29 14.00
C LEU A 139 -20.68 -2.25 14.42
N ASP A 140 -21.52 -1.80 13.51
CA ASP A 140 -22.96 -1.79 13.67
C ASP A 140 -23.57 -2.79 12.68
N GLU A 141 -24.23 -3.84 13.21
CA GLU A 141 -24.83 -4.95 12.46
C GLU A 141 -23.90 -5.52 11.35
N PRO A 142 -22.68 -5.97 11.69
CA PRO A 142 -21.64 -6.27 10.71
C PRO A 142 -21.93 -7.43 9.77
N PHE A 143 -22.89 -8.30 10.12
CA PHE A 143 -23.21 -9.53 9.36
C PHE A 143 -24.61 -9.55 8.80
N ARG A 144 -25.21 -8.40 8.58
CA ARG A 144 -26.62 -8.29 8.12
C ARG A 144 -26.90 -9.01 6.80
N ASN A 145 -25.90 -9.08 5.91
CA ASN A 145 -26.03 -9.73 4.61
C ASN A 145 -25.49 -11.18 4.61
N LEU A 146 -25.10 -11.69 5.78
CA LEU A 146 -24.61 -13.04 5.89
C LEU A 146 -25.74 -14.01 6.28
N SER A 147 -25.74 -15.20 5.72
CA SER A 147 -26.70 -16.23 6.10
C SER A 147 -26.49 -16.71 7.54
N VAL A 148 -27.57 -17.10 8.19
CA VAL A 148 -27.58 -17.43 9.64
C VAL A 148 -26.59 -18.56 9.97
N ASP A 149 -26.45 -19.54 9.08
CA ASP A 149 -25.52 -20.68 9.22
C ASP A 149 -24.05 -20.26 9.23
N ARG A 150 -23.72 -19.03 8.79
CA ARG A 150 -22.36 -18.47 8.77
C ARG A 150 -22.06 -17.54 9.96
N HIS A 151 -23.06 -17.18 10.79
CA HIS A 151 -22.86 -16.20 11.86
C HIS A 151 -21.85 -16.67 12.90
N GLU A 152 -21.89 -17.95 13.30
CA GLU A 152 -20.93 -18.53 14.26
C GLU A 152 -19.49 -18.44 13.71
N ALA A 153 -19.27 -18.84 12.45
CA ALA A 153 -17.96 -18.77 11.81
C ALA A 153 -17.46 -17.32 11.67
N ALA A 154 -18.37 -16.38 11.36
CA ALA A 154 -18.04 -14.95 11.24
C ALA A 154 -17.71 -14.35 12.61
N SER A 155 -18.40 -14.74 13.67
CA SER A 155 -18.10 -14.33 15.05
C SER A 155 -16.72 -14.80 15.49
N LYS A 156 -16.40 -16.06 15.20
CA LYS A 156 -15.08 -16.63 15.45
C LYS A 156 -14.00 -15.91 14.66
N MET A 157 -14.26 -15.60 13.40
CA MET A 157 -13.35 -14.83 12.56
C MET A 157 -13.06 -13.44 13.15
N LEU A 158 -14.08 -12.73 13.69
CA LEU A 158 -13.87 -11.45 14.36
C LEU A 158 -13.03 -11.59 15.63
N TYR A 159 -13.28 -12.61 16.43
CA TYR A 159 -12.49 -12.90 17.62
C TYR A 159 -11.03 -13.15 17.27
N ASP A 160 -10.77 -14.03 16.30
CA ASP A 160 -9.41 -14.34 15.82
C ASP A 160 -8.73 -13.11 15.26
N LEU A 161 -9.45 -12.26 14.50
CA LEU A 161 -8.96 -11.02 13.93
C LEU A 161 -8.56 -10.02 15.01
N SER A 162 -9.39 -9.85 16.06
CA SER A 162 -9.11 -8.95 17.19
C SER A 162 -7.83 -9.33 17.90
N HIS A 163 -7.63 -10.62 18.18
CA HIS A 163 -6.43 -11.14 18.84
C HIS A 163 -5.19 -11.07 17.94
N ARG A 164 -5.31 -11.49 16.68
CA ARG A 164 -4.20 -11.45 15.70
C ARG A 164 -3.67 -10.04 15.47
N LEU A 165 -4.55 -9.03 15.43
CA LEU A 165 -4.20 -7.63 15.20
C LEU A 165 -3.97 -6.84 16.49
N ASN A 166 -4.22 -7.48 17.67
CA ASN A 166 -4.19 -6.85 18.98
C ASN A 166 -5.01 -5.55 19.00
N MET A 167 -6.31 -5.66 18.64
CA MET A 167 -7.25 -4.54 18.53
C MET A 167 -8.54 -4.82 19.29
N GLN A 168 -9.17 -3.78 19.79
CA GLN A 168 -10.50 -3.86 20.39
C GLN A 168 -11.57 -3.75 19.31
N ILE A 169 -12.49 -4.70 19.25
CA ILE A 169 -13.66 -4.65 18.37
C ILE A 169 -14.91 -4.53 19.23
N ILE A 170 -15.70 -3.48 19.00
CA ILE A 170 -16.99 -3.27 19.66
C ILE A 170 -18.06 -3.52 18.61
N VAL A 171 -18.96 -4.47 18.90
CA VAL A 171 -20.03 -4.86 17.97
C VAL A 171 -21.38 -4.52 18.59
N ASN A 172 -22.18 -3.74 17.88
CA ASN A 172 -23.60 -3.57 18.15
C ASN A 172 -24.38 -4.52 17.23
N THR A 173 -25.14 -5.43 17.82
CA THR A 173 -25.90 -6.42 17.03
C THR A 173 -27.04 -7.04 17.84
N HIS A 174 -28.03 -7.54 17.12
CA HIS A 174 -29.12 -8.36 17.67
C HIS A 174 -28.95 -9.86 17.33
N LEU A 175 -27.86 -10.23 16.65
CA LEU A 175 -27.60 -11.60 16.21
C LEU A 175 -27.17 -12.46 17.39
N ILE A 176 -27.83 -13.61 17.52
CA ILE A 176 -27.50 -14.64 18.52
C ILE A 176 -26.22 -15.35 18.07
N GLY A 177 -25.32 -15.67 19.00
CA GLY A 177 -24.07 -16.40 18.74
C GLY A 177 -22.81 -15.54 18.71
N ILE A 178 -22.91 -14.20 18.57
CA ILE A 178 -21.76 -13.30 18.76
C ILE A 178 -21.37 -13.22 20.25
N GLU A 179 -22.35 -13.33 21.14
CA GLU A 179 -22.15 -13.32 22.61
C GLU A 179 -21.24 -14.46 23.08
N ASP A 180 -21.30 -15.63 22.42
CA ASP A 180 -20.58 -16.83 22.84
C ASP A 180 -19.06 -16.74 22.68
N VAL A 181 -18.59 -15.86 21.78
CA VAL A 181 -17.15 -15.65 21.50
C VAL A 181 -16.64 -14.31 22.02
N ALA A 182 -17.53 -13.44 22.54
CA ALA A 182 -17.14 -12.12 23.01
C ALA A 182 -16.49 -12.19 24.40
N ASP A 183 -15.38 -11.48 24.60
CA ASP A 183 -14.76 -11.34 25.93
C ASP A 183 -15.68 -10.67 26.95
N LYS A 184 -16.59 -9.79 26.47
CA LYS A 184 -17.56 -9.07 27.29
C LYS A 184 -18.82 -8.73 26.52
N THR A 185 -19.98 -9.04 27.10
CA THR A 185 -21.29 -8.72 26.55
C THR A 185 -22.02 -7.69 27.44
N ILE A 186 -22.64 -6.70 26.81
CA ILE A 186 -23.48 -5.67 27.48
C ILE A 186 -24.88 -5.74 26.87
N ASN A 187 -25.83 -6.23 27.65
CA ASN A 187 -27.24 -6.31 27.25
C ASN A 187 -27.95 -4.97 27.50
N LEU A 188 -28.30 -4.27 26.43
CA LEU A 188 -29.10 -3.05 26.48
C LEU A 188 -30.59 -3.41 26.48
N ARG A 189 -31.09 -4.07 27.51
CA ARG A 189 -32.52 -4.26 27.66
C ARG A 189 -33.14 -2.96 28.17
N SER A 190 -34.11 -2.44 27.41
CA SER A 190 -35.01 -1.39 27.89
C SER A 190 -35.68 -1.86 29.16
N THR A 191 -35.30 -1.31 30.32
CA THR A 191 -36.12 -1.36 31.51
C THR A 191 -37.42 -0.60 31.20
N LYS A 192 -38.54 -1.37 31.00
CA LYS A 192 -39.88 -0.80 31.00
C LYS A 192 -40.23 -0.29 32.40
#